data_e006391262c2ecfd0e0771e25872871b
#
_entry.id   e006391262c2ecfd0e0771e25872871b
#
_cell.length_a   1.000
_cell.length_b   1.000
_cell.length_c   1.000
_cell.angle_alpha   90.00
_cell.angle_beta   90.00
_cell.angle_gamma   90.00
#
_symmetry.space_group_name_H-M   'P 1'
#
loop_
_entity.id
_entity.type
_entity.pdbx_description
1 polymer ?
#
loop_
_entity_poly.entity_id
_entity_poly.type
_entity_poly.pdbx_seq_one_letter_code
_entity_poly.pdbx_strand_id
1 'polypeptide(L)'
;MKLYDTHAHLTDEAYREGMDNRLTQWRLAGLVAINVVGFDAATSGQACRLAESYPDFLFATVGIQPNSAAQAAADDWSRIGRLARHPSVRAIGETGLDRYWKDTPWDVQQDYFQRHIELASEERLPLVIHMRECGQEIVDQLRPHAAKGPIRGVMHSYSGDWDVCRQCLDLGLMISFAGMLTFKKSDELRQVAAKVPADRLLVETDSPYLSPEPFRGKRPNDPARVALTLRCLAETRGVAPEELAEVTAANGFRLFAREHT
;
A
#
# COMPACT_ATOMS: atom_id res chain seq x y z
N MET A 1 15.68 3.63 -14.34
CA MET A 1 14.24 3.36 -14.09
C MET A 1 13.70 4.39 -13.11
N LYS A 2 12.48 4.89 -13.30
CA LYS A 2 11.76 5.68 -12.29
C LYS A 2 10.90 4.72 -11.46
N LEU A 3 11.16 4.63 -10.17
CA LEU A 3 10.51 3.67 -9.27
C LEU A 3 9.67 4.40 -8.23
N TYR A 4 8.45 3.97 -8.00
CA TYR A 4 7.61 4.44 -6.91
C TYR A 4 7.35 3.25 -5.98
N ASP A 5 7.84 3.32 -4.75
CA ASP A 5 7.48 2.36 -3.70
C ASP A 5 6.15 2.81 -3.06
N THR A 6 5.06 2.15 -3.42
CA THR A 6 3.72 2.59 -3.01
C THR A 6 3.32 2.18 -1.60
N HIS A 7 4.17 1.42 -0.87
CA HIS A 7 3.90 1.02 0.50
C HIS A 7 5.19 0.66 1.26
N ALA A 8 5.56 1.49 2.24
CA ALA A 8 6.67 1.22 3.15
C ALA A 8 6.41 1.78 4.55
N HIS A 9 6.74 1.03 5.60
CA HIS A 9 6.62 1.45 7.01
C HIS A 9 7.92 2.10 7.49
N LEU A 10 8.24 3.29 6.98
CA LEU A 10 9.50 3.99 7.32
C LEU A 10 9.52 4.58 8.74
N THR A 11 8.43 4.45 9.47
CA THR A 11 8.34 4.79 10.90
C THR A 11 8.86 3.66 11.80
N ASP A 12 9.16 2.49 11.23
CA ASP A 12 9.77 1.38 11.95
C ASP A 12 11.15 1.74 12.50
N GLU A 13 11.50 1.15 13.65
CA GLU A 13 12.76 1.39 14.35
C GLU A 13 14.00 1.13 13.47
N ALA A 14 13.89 0.22 12.51
CA ALA A 14 14.96 -0.09 11.55
C ALA A 14 15.37 1.11 10.68
N TYR A 15 14.52 2.14 10.57
CA TYR A 15 14.79 3.35 9.76
C TYR A 15 15.01 4.61 10.60
N ARG A 16 15.02 4.49 11.94
CA ARG A 16 15.10 5.62 12.86
C ARG A 16 16.33 6.50 12.63
N GLU A 17 17.46 5.89 12.24
CA GLU A 17 18.72 6.58 12.07
C GLU A 17 19.12 6.69 10.59
N GLY A 18 19.82 7.78 10.26
CA GLY A 18 20.44 7.97 8.95
C GLY A 18 19.47 8.21 7.80
N MET A 19 18.27 8.77 8.04
CA MET A 19 17.23 8.98 7.03
C MET A 19 17.74 9.77 5.82
N ASP A 20 18.49 10.87 6.00
CA ASP A 20 19.02 11.67 4.90
C ASP A 20 19.94 10.86 3.97
N ASN A 21 20.79 10.01 4.57
CA ASN A 21 21.66 9.13 3.79
C ASN A 21 20.84 8.06 3.05
N ARG A 22 19.85 7.46 3.70
CA ARG A 22 18.94 6.48 3.06
C ARG A 22 18.19 7.09 1.90
N LEU A 23 17.62 8.28 2.06
CA LEU A 23 16.92 9.00 1.00
C LEU A 23 17.83 9.28 -0.19
N THR A 24 19.08 9.68 0.07
CA THR A 24 20.08 9.86 -0.99
C THR A 24 20.32 8.55 -1.73
N GLN A 25 20.53 7.44 -1.02
CA GLN A 25 20.74 6.13 -1.65
C GLN A 25 19.50 5.66 -2.43
N TRP A 26 18.28 5.86 -1.89
CA TRP A 26 17.05 5.50 -2.59
C TRP A 26 16.84 6.29 -3.88
N ARG A 27 17.12 7.61 -3.86
CA ARG A 27 17.10 8.42 -5.09
C ARG A 27 18.15 7.95 -6.11
N LEU A 28 19.36 7.63 -5.68
CA LEU A 28 20.39 7.04 -6.55
C LEU A 28 19.99 5.69 -7.12
N ALA A 29 19.22 4.89 -6.39
CA ALA A 29 18.65 3.64 -6.86
C ALA A 29 17.47 3.83 -7.84
N GLY A 30 17.04 5.07 -8.07
CA GLY A 30 16.00 5.42 -9.03
C GLY A 30 14.60 5.60 -8.43
N LEU A 31 14.45 5.59 -7.09
CA LEU A 31 13.17 5.94 -6.49
C LEU A 31 12.88 7.42 -6.69
N VAL A 32 11.65 7.69 -7.10
CA VAL A 32 11.11 9.04 -7.31
C VAL A 32 10.07 9.41 -6.27
N ALA A 33 9.50 8.43 -5.57
CA ALA A 33 8.54 8.61 -4.49
C ALA A 33 8.44 7.37 -3.60
N ILE A 34 8.03 7.56 -2.33
CA ILE A 34 7.69 6.48 -1.39
C ILE A 34 6.44 6.91 -0.61
N ASN A 35 5.44 6.04 -0.51
CA ASN A 35 4.36 6.18 0.47
C ASN A 35 4.80 5.61 1.82
N VAL A 36 4.81 6.48 2.83
CA VAL A 36 5.07 6.13 4.22
C VAL A 36 3.74 5.79 4.89
N VAL A 37 3.57 4.53 5.24
CA VAL A 37 2.28 4.00 5.70
C VAL A 37 2.29 3.86 7.22
N GLY A 38 1.32 4.52 7.87
CA GLY A 38 0.97 4.29 9.27
C GLY A 38 0.02 3.10 9.40
N PHE A 39 0.07 2.42 10.55
CA PHE A 39 -0.80 1.28 10.86
C PHE A 39 -1.58 1.48 12.17
N ASP A 40 -1.34 2.60 12.87
CA ASP A 40 -2.07 3.12 14.03
C ASP A 40 -1.99 4.65 14.08
N ALA A 41 -2.64 5.28 15.05
CA ALA A 41 -2.64 6.74 15.14
C ALA A 41 -1.26 7.34 15.47
N ALA A 42 -0.40 6.62 16.18
CA ALA A 42 0.94 7.09 16.52
C ALA A 42 1.87 7.06 15.30
N THR A 43 1.93 5.94 14.60
CA THR A 43 2.73 5.76 13.38
C THR A 43 2.19 6.59 12.22
N SER A 44 0.87 6.79 12.10
CA SER A 44 0.26 7.72 11.15
C SER A 44 0.72 9.17 11.39
N GLY A 45 0.78 9.61 12.64
CA GLY A 45 1.33 10.92 12.99
C GLY A 45 2.83 11.04 12.70
N GLN A 46 3.60 9.96 12.87
CA GLN A 46 5.02 9.92 12.49
C GLN A 46 5.18 9.97 10.97
N ALA A 47 4.37 9.24 10.21
CA ALA A 47 4.38 9.24 8.75
C ALA A 47 4.12 10.65 8.19
N CYS A 48 3.16 11.39 8.75
CA CYS A 48 2.91 12.78 8.38
C CYS A 48 4.13 13.68 8.59
N ARG A 49 4.75 13.62 9.77
CA ARG A 49 5.96 14.42 10.08
C ARG A 49 7.13 14.08 9.15
N LEU A 50 7.32 12.78 8.88
CA LEU A 50 8.37 12.35 7.98
C LEU A 50 8.13 12.86 6.55
N ALA A 51 6.90 12.74 6.05
CA ALA A 51 6.54 13.23 4.73
C ALA A 51 6.60 14.77 4.64
N GLU A 52 6.29 15.49 5.72
CA GLU A 52 6.44 16.94 5.79
C GLU A 52 7.91 17.39 5.70
N SER A 53 8.82 16.58 6.27
CA SER A 53 10.27 16.86 6.20
C SER A 53 10.85 16.64 4.79
N TYR A 54 10.20 15.85 3.94
CA TYR A 54 10.68 15.48 2.59
C TYR A 54 9.54 15.51 1.56
N PRO A 55 8.86 16.66 1.35
CA PRO A 55 7.57 16.76 0.67
C PRO A 55 7.58 16.35 -0.81
N ASP A 56 8.75 16.43 -1.47
CA ASP A 56 8.89 16.07 -2.89
C ASP A 56 9.20 14.58 -3.11
N PHE A 57 9.30 13.80 -2.03
CA PHE A 57 9.72 12.41 -2.12
C PHE A 57 8.91 11.45 -1.25
N LEU A 58 8.46 11.89 -0.08
CA LEU A 58 7.67 11.09 0.84
C LEU A 58 6.24 11.60 0.92
N PHE A 59 5.30 10.66 0.86
CA PHE A 59 3.88 10.93 1.05
C PHE A 59 3.35 10.07 2.21
N ALA A 60 2.39 10.57 2.96
CA ALA A 60 1.85 9.86 4.10
C ALA A 60 0.53 9.14 3.74
N THR A 61 0.36 7.95 4.30
CA THR A 61 -0.89 7.22 4.39
C THR A 61 -1.25 7.05 5.86
N VAL A 62 -2.48 7.34 6.25
CA VAL A 62 -2.92 7.36 7.65
C VAL A 62 -4.14 6.49 7.88
N GLY A 63 -4.06 5.63 8.91
CA GLY A 63 -5.14 4.71 9.26
C GLY A 63 -4.82 3.87 10.49
N ILE A 64 -5.72 2.93 10.76
CA ILE A 64 -5.58 1.90 11.79
C ILE A 64 -5.82 0.55 11.11
N GLN A 65 -4.75 -0.23 10.96
CA GLN A 65 -4.81 -1.53 10.29
C GLN A 65 -5.62 -2.56 11.11
N PRO A 66 -6.14 -3.62 10.49
CA PRO A 66 -6.99 -4.59 11.17
C PRO A 66 -6.38 -5.18 12.44
N ASN A 67 -5.09 -5.49 12.45
CA ASN A 67 -4.43 -6.11 13.59
C ASN A 67 -4.19 -5.14 14.77
N SER A 68 -4.25 -3.83 14.54
CA SER A 68 -4.11 -2.78 15.57
C SER A 68 -5.45 -2.25 16.08
N ALA A 69 -6.56 -2.60 15.45
CA ALA A 69 -7.85 -1.98 15.73
C ALA A 69 -8.38 -2.26 17.15
N ALA A 70 -8.12 -3.46 17.71
CA ALA A 70 -8.51 -3.78 19.09
C ALA A 70 -7.71 -3.03 20.16
N GLN A 71 -6.52 -2.52 19.82
CA GLN A 71 -5.63 -1.79 20.72
C GLN A 71 -5.80 -0.27 20.60
N ALA A 72 -6.65 0.20 19.67
CA ALA A 72 -6.86 1.62 19.45
C ALA A 72 -7.46 2.32 20.67
N ALA A 73 -6.84 3.41 21.11
CA ALA A 73 -7.35 4.24 22.17
C ALA A 73 -8.63 4.99 21.75
N ALA A 74 -9.43 5.44 22.71
CA ALA A 74 -10.73 6.07 22.44
C ALA A 74 -10.65 7.30 21.52
N ASP A 75 -9.53 8.03 21.52
CA ASP A 75 -9.32 9.23 20.69
C ASP A 75 -8.55 8.95 19.39
N ASP A 76 -8.03 7.75 19.18
CA ASP A 76 -7.20 7.42 18.02
C ASP A 76 -7.96 7.61 16.70
N TRP A 77 -9.23 7.18 16.64
CA TRP A 77 -10.02 7.41 15.43
C TRP A 77 -10.19 8.90 15.11
N SER A 78 -10.45 9.71 16.12
CA SER A 78 -10.56 11.17 15.91
C SER A 78 -9.22 11.80 15.48
N ARG A 79 -8.09 11.24 15.93
CA ARG A 79 -6.75 11.65 15.47
C ARG A 79 -6.53 11.29 14.01
N ILE A 80 -6.92 10.10 13.57
CA ILE A 80 -6.85 9.71 12.14
C ILE A 80 -7.66 10.69 11.28
N GLY A 81 -8.89 11.04 11.68
CA GLY A 81 -9.71 12.02 10.96
C GLY A 81 -9.07 13.40 10.83
N ARG A 82 -8.35 13.85 11.87
CA ARG A 82 -7.57 15.11 11.79
C ARG A 82 -6.35 14.97 10.88
N LEU A 83 -5.62 13.85 10.98
CA LEU A 83 -4.43 13.59 10.15
C LEU A 83 -4.78 13.46 8.66
N ALA A 84 -5.94 12.90 8.32
CA ALA A 84 -6.41 12.77 6.94
C ALA A 84 -6.43 14.11 6.16
N ARG A 85 -6.60 15.22 6.88
CA ARG A 85 -6.61 16.57 6.30
C ARG A 85 -5.22 17.19 6.16
N HIS A 86 -4.19 16.55 6.69
CA HIS A 86 -2.82 17.08 6.61
C HIS A 86 -2.33 17.11 5.14
N PRO A 87 -1.64 18.17 4.70
CA PRO A 87 -1.21 18.33 3.29
C PRO A 87 -0.32 17.22 2.77
N SER A 88 0.48 16.55 3.62
CA SER A 88 1.33 15.44 3.22
C SER A 88 0.58 14.12 3.01
N VAL A 89 -0.67 14.01 3.48
CA VAL A 89 -1.46 12.79 3.38
C VAL A 89 -2.02 12.62 1.97
N ARG A 90 -1.84 11.44 1.41
CA ARG A 90 -2.26 11.06 0.06
C ARG A 90 -3.22 9.88 0.03
N ALA A 91 -3.40 9.17 1.15
CA ALA A 91 -4.29 8.01 1.22
C ALA A 91 -4.79 7.76 2.65
N ILE A 92 -5.90 7.06 2.75
CA ILE A 92 -6.45 6.49 3.98
C ILE A 92 -6.10 5.01 4.04
N GLY A 93 -5.43 4.63 5.11
CA GLY A 93 -4.92 3.29 5.36
C GLY A 93 -3.65 3.34 6.24
N GLU A 94 -3.03 2.24 6.51
CA GLU A 94 -3.44 0.89 6.14
C GLU A 94 -4.77 0.51 6.81
N THR A 95 -5.66 -0.13 6.09
CA THR A 95 -6.96 -0.60 6.58
C THR A 95 -7.36 -1.89 5.87
N GLY A 96 -8.43 -2.54 6.26
CA GLY A 96 -8.89 -3.77 5.62
C GLY A 96 -9.15 -4.89 6.61
N LEU A 97 -8.94 -6.14 6.18
CA LEU A 97 -9.30 -7.33 6.95
C LEU A 97 -8.15 -8.36 6.95
N ASP A 98 -8.04 -9.13 8.03
CA ASP A 98 -7.04 -10.18 8.22
C ASP A 98 -7.65 -11.38 8.96
N ARG A 99 -7.66 -12.56 8.32
CA ARG A 99 -8.12 -13.81 8.96
C ARG A 99 -6.97 -14.65 9.52
N TYR A 100 -5.75 -14.32 9.18
CA TYR A 100 -4.57 -15.06 9.64
C TYR A 100 -4.18 -14.69 11.06
N TRP A 101 -4.00 -13.39 11.34
CA TRP A 101 -3.74 -12.90 12.70
C TRP A 101 -5.03 -12.81 13.51
N LYS A 102 -4.96 -13.08 14.82
CA LYS A 102 -6.13 -13.15 15.71
C LYS A 102 -6.11 -12.05 16.78
N ASP A 103 -5.34 -10.99 16.55
CA ASP A 103 -5.13 -9.92 17.52
C ASP A 103 -6.36 -9.02 17.69
N THR A 104 -7.22 -8.97 16.67
CA THR A 104 -8.43 -8.16 16.66
C THR A 104 -9.65 -9.01 16.31
N PRO A 105 -10.78 -8.93 17.06
CA PRO A 105 -12.04 -9.56 16.70
C PRO A 105 -12.53 -9.15 15.31
N TRP A 106 -13.18 -10.07 14.63
CA TRP A 106 -13.58 -9.88 13.22
C TRP A 106 -14.56 -8.71 13.02
N ASP A 107 -15.54 -8.58 13.88
CA ASP A 107 -16.51 -7.49 13.87
C ASP A 107 -15.87 -6.12 14.10
N VAL A 108 -14.83 -6.05 14.94
CA VAL A 108 -14.04 -4.83 15.14
C VAL A 108 -13.24 -4.48 13.88
N GLN A 109 -12.62 -5.46 13.22
CA GLN A 109 -11.93 -5.22 11.94
C GLN A 109 -12.89 -4.67 10.88
N GLN A 110 -14.09 -5.28 10.75
CA GLN A 110 -15.11 -4.84 9.80
C GLN A 110 -15.62 -3.41 10.10
N ASP A 111 -15.84 -3.07 11.37
CA ASP A 111 -16.24 -1.72 11.79
C ASP A 111 -15.18 -0.69 11.43
N TYR A 112 -13.91 -0.95 11.75
CA TYR A 112 -12.82 -0.04 11.39
C TYR A 112 -12.64 0.07 9.87
N PHE A 113 -12.74 -1.03 9.13
CA PHE A 113 -12.67 -0.98 7.66
C PHE A 113 -13.80 -0.12 7.08
N GLN A 114 -15.03 -0.26 7.59
CA GLN A 114 -16.18 0.57 7.20
C GLN A 114 -15.91 2.07 7.45
N ARG A 115 -15.41 2.41 8.64
CA ARG A 115 -15.06 3.80 8.98
C ARG A 115 -14.00 4.39 8.05
N HIS A 116 -12.99 3.59 7.66
CA HIS A 116 -11.96 4.05 6.72
C HIS A 116 -12.52 4.28 5.32
N ILE A 117 -13.43 3.41 4.85
CA ILE A 117 -14.12 3.60 3.56
C ILE A 117 -14.89 4.92 3.55
N GLU A 118 -15.63 5.21 4.63
CA GLU A 118 -16.39 6.45 4.77
C GLU A 118 -15.47 7.67 4.81
N LEU A 119 -14.42 7.64 5.63
CA LEU A 119 -13.43 8.71 5.74
C LEU A 119 -12.72 8.97 4.40
N ALA A 120 -12.34 7.91 3.67
CA ALA A 120 -11.71 8.03 2.36
C ALA A 120 -12.64 8.73 1.34
N SER A 121 -13.93 8.40 1.39
CA SER A 121 -14.95 9.05 0.57
C SER A 121 -15.14 10.53 0.94
N GLU A 122 -15.22 10.86 2.23
CA GLU A 122 -15.40 12.23 2.75
C GLU A 122 -14.22 13.13 2.37
N GLU A 123 -13.00 12.65 2.58
CA GLU A 123 -11.76 13.40 2.33
C GLU A 123 -11.27 13.28 0.86
N ARG A 124 -11.98 12.53 0.00
CA ARG A 124 -11.64 12.25 -1.41
C ARG A 124 -10.23 11.69 -1.59
N LEU A 125 -9.81 10.84 -0.66
CA LEU A 125 -8.52 10.18 -0.67
C LEU A 125 -8.67 8.70 -1.09
N PRO A 126 -7.66 8.11 -1.75
CA PRO A 126 -7.68 6.68 -2.06
C PRO A 126 -7.49 5.83 -0.80
N LEU A 127 -8.00 4.59 -0.86
CA LEU A 127 -7.78 3.57 0.17
C LEU A 127 -6.49 2.78 -0.08
N VAL A 128 -5.74 2.47 0.98
CA VAL A 128 -4.67 1.46 0.98
C VAL A 128 -5.17 0.27 1.81
N ILE A 129 -5.48 -0.84 1.11
CA ILE A 129 -6.26 -1.95 1.67
C ILE A 129 -5.36 -3.17 1.91
N HIS A 130 -5.27 -3.58 3.16
CA HIS A 130 -4.71 -4.84 3.62
C HIS A 130 -5.69 -5.98 3.40
N MET A 131 -5.18 -7.11 2.91
CA MET A 131 -5.97 -8.32 2.72
C MET A 131 -5.14 -9.56 3.06
N ARG A 132 -5.61 -10.37 4.00
CA ARG A 132 -5.01 -11.67 4.26
C ARG A 132 -6.06 -12.74 4.51
N GLU A 133 -6.19 -13.70 3.59
CA GLU A 133 -7.12 -14.83 3.66
C GLU A 133 -8.61 -14.41 3.78
N CYS A 134 -8.99 -13.25 3.22
CA CYS A 134 -10.34 -12.67 3.33
C CYS A 134 -10.72 -11.81 2.10
N GLY A 135 -10.28 -12.21 0.90
CA GLY A 135 -10.48 -11.40 -0.30
C GLY A 135 -11.93 -11.18 -0.65
N GLN A 136 -12.78 -12.19 -0.52
CA GLN A 136 -14.20 -12.06 -0.83
C GLN A 136 -14.91 -11.13 0.15
N GLU A 137 -14.58 -11.19 1.43
CA GLU A 137 -15.18 -10.32 2.44
C GLU A 137 -14.79 -8.84 2.25
N ILE A 138 -13.56 -8.55 1.77
CA ILE A 138 -13.16 -7.21 1.34
C ILE A 138 -14.05 -6.73 0.19
N VAL A 139 -14.20 -7.56 -0.85
CA VAL A 139 -15.04 -7.24 -2.02
C VAL A 139 -16.48 -6.99 -1.61
N ASP A 140 -17.05 -7.85 -0.76
CA ASP A 140 -18.44 -7.75 -0.33
C ASP A 140 -18.70 -6.49 0.49
N GLN A 141 -17.74 -6.06 1.33
CA GLN A 141 -17.84 -4.83 2.11
C GLN A 141 -17.68 -3.57 1.23
N LEU A 142 -16.85 -3.62 0.19
CA LEU A 142 -16.65 -2.50 -0.74
C LEU A 142 -17.80 -2.33 -1.75
N ARG A 143 -18.46 -3.41 -2.15
CA ARG A 143 -19.48 -3.42 -3.21
C ARG A 143 -20.59 -2.38 -3.05
N PRO A 144 -21.20 -2.18 -1.86
CA PRO A 144 -22.22 -1.15 -1.66
C PRO A 144 -21.73 0.27 -1.95
N HIS A 145 -20.44 0.53 -1.69
CA HIS A 145 -19.82 1.85 -1.91
C HIS A 145 -19.52 2.09 -3.40
N ALA A 146 -19.17 1.04 -4.15
CA ALA A 146 -18.94 1.10 -5.59
C ALA A 146 -20.21 1.46 -6.40
N ALA A 147 -21.41 1.29 -5.85
CA ALA A 147 -22.66 1.73 -6.47
C ALA A 147 -22.74 3.26 -6.65
N LYS A 148 -21.92 4.02 -5.91
CA LYS A 148 -21.82 5.49 -6.00
C LYS A 148 -20.74 5.97 -6.98
N GLY A 149 -19.97 5.05 -7.54
CA GLY A 149 -18.83 5.30 -8.45
C GLY A 149 -17.65 4.40 -8.15
N PRO A 150 -16.64 4.36 -9.04
CA PRO A 150 -15.45 3.55 -8.83
C PRO A 150 -14.73 3.92 -7.53
N ILE A 151 -14.29 2.89 -6.78
CA ILE A 151 -13.53 3.08 -5.56
C ILE A 151 -12.08 3.42 -5.94
N ARG A 152 -11.59 4.57 -5.49
CA ARG A 152 -10.18 4.89 -5.57
C ARG A 152 -9.44 4.17 -4.46
N GLY A 153 -8.51 3.31 -4.82
CA GLY A 153 -7.72 2.58 -3.82
C GLY A 153 -6.80 1.54 -4.44
N VAL A 154 -6.06 0.88 -3.58
CA VAL A 154 -5.14 -0.20 -3.94
C VAL A 154 -5.30 -1.36 -2.96
N MET A 155 -5.34 -2.57 -3.50
CA MET A 155 -5.07 -3.79 -2.74
C MET A 155 -3.55 -3.90 -2.61
N HIS A 156 -3.00 -3.51 -1.46
CA HIS A 156 -1.57 -3.59 -1.25
C HIS A 156 -1.12 -5.03 -1.01
N SER A 157 0.13 -5.33 -1.34
CA SER A 157 0.77 -6.65 -1.12
C SER A 157 -0.14 -7.82 -1.54
N TYR A 158 -0.73 -7.70 -2.74
CA TYR A 158 -1.76 -8.62 -3.20
C TYR A 158 -1.28 -10.07 -3.20
N SER A 159 -2.05 -10.96 -2.59
CA SER A 159 -1.75 -12.38 -2.46
C SER A 159 -2.95 -13.31 -2.70
N GLY A 160 -4.05 -12.74 -3.20
CA GLY A 160 -5.27 -13.48 -3.56
C GLY A 160 -5.21 -14.16 -4.93
N ASP A 161 -6.29 -14.86 -5.27
CA ASP A 161 -6.49 -15.48 -6.56
C ASP A 161 -6.99 -14.49 -7.64
N TRP A 162 -7.14 -14.99 -8.89
CA TRP A 162 -7.60 -14.16 -9.99
C TRP A 162 -9.06 -13.73 -9.88
N ASP A 163 -9.93 -14.54 -9.29
CA ASP A 163 -11.36 -14.21 -9.20
C ASP A 163 -11.62 -13.04 -8.25
N VAL A 164 -10.93 -13.02 -7.11
CA VAL A 164 -10.94 -11.87 -6.20
C VAL A 164 -10.25 -10.66 -6.86
N CYS A 165 -9.11 -10.86 -7.53
CA CYS A 165 -8.41 -9.79 -8.24
C CYS A 165 -9.31 -9.09 -9.26
N ARG A 166 -9.99 -9.86 -10.09
CA ARG A 166 -10.93 -9.34 -11.10
C ARG A 166 -12.05 -8.52 -10.45
N GLN A 167 -12.65 -9.01 -9.38
CA GLN A 167 -13.70 -8.27 -8.66
C GLN A 167 -13.16 -6.95 -8.08
N CYS A 168 -11.92 -6.93 -7.54
CA CYS A 168 -11.27 -5.69 -7.08
C CYS A 168 -11.07 -4.70 -8.23
N LEU A 169 -10.63 -5.17 -9.40
CA LEU A 169 -10.48 -4.35 -10.61
C LEU A 169 -11.83 -3.79 -11.09
N ASP A 170 -12.87 -4.60 -11.08
CA ASP A 170 -14.25 -4.20 -11.44
C ASP A 170 -14.81 -3.12 -10.50
N LEU A 171 -14.42 -3.13 -9.22
CA LEU A 171 -14.74 -2.08 -8.24
C LEU A 171 -13.94 -0.78 -8.44
N GLY A 172 -12.90 -0.78 -9.29
CA GLY A 172 -12.07 0.39 -9.58
C GLY A 172 -10.69 0.40 -8.91
N LEU A 173 -10.37 -0.62 -8.10
CA LEU A 173 -9.12 -0.70 -7.36
C LEU A 173 -7.90 -0.96 -8.28
N MET A 174 -6.75 -0.54 -7.82
CA MET A 174 -5.44 -0.96 -8.33
C MET A 174 -4.92 -2.16 -7.54
N ILE A 175 -3.96 -2.88 -8.12
CA ILE A 175 -3.33 -4.05 -7.52
C ILE A 175 -1.83 -3.78 -7.39
N SER A 176 -1.32 -3.88 -6.18
CA SER A 176 0.11 -3.71 -5.91
C SER A 176 0.76 -5.04 -5.53
N PHE A 177 1.94 -5.29 -6.08
CA PHE A 177 2.73 -6.49 -5.81
C PHE A 177 3.99 -6.14 -5.03
N ALA A 178 4.23 -6.90 -3.96
CA ALA A 178 5.40 -6.80 -3.10
C ALA A 178 6.43 -7.90 -3.38
N GLY A 179 7.47 -7.97 -2.58
CA GLY A 179 8.57 -8.93 -2.70
C GLY A 179 8.16 -10.40 -2.80
N MET A 180 6.97 -10.76 -2.31
CA MET A 180 6.42 -12.12 -2.42
C MET A 180 6.30 -12.61 -3.88
N LEU A 181 6.12 -11.70 -4.85
CA LEU A 181 6.07 -12.06 -6.26
C LEU A 181 7.33 -12.81 -6.71
N THR A 182 8.49 -12.46 -6.12
CA THR A 182 9.80 -13.04 -6.46
C THR A 182 10.03 -14.43 -5.85
N PHE A 183 9.18 -14.90 -4.92
CA PHE A 183 9.43 -16.15 -4.21
C PHE A 183 9.27 -17.38 -5.11
N LYS A 184 10.07 -18.41 -4.86
CA LYS A 184 10.10 -19.63 -5.70
C LYS A 184 8.74 -20.32 -5.85
N LYS A 185 7.89 -20.24 -4.82
CA LYS A 185 6.56 -20.89 -4.80
C LYS A 185 5.41 -19.95 -5.17
N SER A 186 5.65 -18.80 -5.80
CA SER A 186 4.64 -17.79 -6.13
C SER A 186 4.16 -17.86 -7.59
N ASP A 187 4.15 -19.04 -8.21
CA ASP A 187 3.73 -19.18 -9.61
C ASP A 187 2.27 -18.76 -9.83
N GLU A 188 1.37 -19.12 -8.91
CA GLU A 188 -0.03 -18.69 -8.97
C GLU A 188 -0.18 -17.17 -8.90
N LEU A 189 0.57 -16.54 -7.99
CA LEU A 189 0.58 -15.08 -7.87
C LEU A 189 1.12 -14.40 -9.15
N ARG A 190 2.16 -14.97 -9.77
CA ARG A 190 2.68 -14.50 -11.07
C ARG A 190 1.65 -14.63 -12.19
N GLN A 191 0.85 -15.71 -12.20
CA GLN A 191 -0.24 -15.85 -13.16
C GLN A 191 -1.33 -14.78 -12.97
N VAL A 192 -1.63 -14.38 -11.74
CA VAL A 192 -2.51 -13.23 -11.45
C VAL A 192 -1.87 -11.94 -11.96
N ALA A 193 -0.61 -11.68 -11.61
CA ALA A 193 0.11 -10.47 -11.99
C ALA A 193 0.24 -10.28 -13.51
N ALA A 194 0.33 -11.39 -14.26
CA ALA A 194 0.35 -11.35 -15.73
C ALA A 194 -0.96 -10.83 -16.34
N LYS A 195 -2.10 -11.07 -15.67
CA LYS A 195 -3.45 -10.74 -16.16
C LYS A 195 -3.92 -9.33 -15.78
N VAL A 196 -3.34 -8.70 -14.75
CA VAL A 196 -3.76 -7.36 -14.30
C VAL A 196 -3.49 -6.34 -15.41
N PRO A 197 -4.45 -5.46 -15.79
CA PRO A 197 -4.23 -4.40 -16.77
C PRO A 197 -3.06 -3.49 -16.38
N ALA A 198 -2.25 -3.06 -17.34
CA ALA A 198 -1.04 -2.29 -17.07
C ALA A 198 -1.33 -0.96 -16.34
N ASP A 199 -2.45 -0.31 -16.64
CA ASP A 199 -2.91 0.93 -15.99
C ASP A 199 -3.48 0.73 -14.58
N ARG A 200 -3.51 -0.51 -14.07
CA ARG A 200 -3.98 -0.90 -12.75
C ARG A 200 -2.89 -1.51 -11.87
N LEU A 201 -1.66 -1.58 -12.37
CA LEU A 201 -0.52 -2.17 -11.68
C LEU A 201 0.24 -1.15 -10.83
N LEU A 202 0.62 -1.59 -9.63
CA LEU A 202 1.57 -0.91 -8.75
C LEU A 202 2.61 -1.92 -8.24
N VAL A 203 3.71 -1.40 -7.72
CA VAL A 203 4.74 -2.18 -7.02
C VAL A 203 5.12 -1.50 -5.72
N GLU A 204 5.54 -2.31 -4.77
CA GLU A 204 5.91 -1.85 -3.43
C GLU A 204 6.93 -2.78 -2.78
N THR A 205 7.47 -2.37 -1.64
CA THR A 205 8.34 -3.23 -0.84
C THR A 205 7.66 -3.82 0.38
N ASP A 206 6.70 -3.15 0.97
CA ASP A 206 6.18 -3.42 2.32
C ASP A 206 7.33 -3.43 3.36
N SER A 207 8.34 -2.57 3.14
CA SER A 207 9.50 -2.45 4.02
C SER A 207 9.09 -2.06 5.45
N PRO A 208 9.64 -2.68 6.51
CA PRO A 208 10.82 -3.56 6.59
C PRO A 208 10.53 -5.05 6.33
N TYR A 209 9.35 -5.40 5.89
CA TYR A 209 8.89 -6.77 5.67
C TYR A 209 9.16 -7.24 4.23
N LEU A 210 8.78 -8.47 3.91
CA LEU A 210 8.66 -9.05 2.58
C LEU A 210 9.89 -8.88 1.65
N SER A 211 11.12 -8.96 2.19
CA SER A 211 12.35 -8.88 1.37
C SER A 211 12.26 -9.82 0.16
N PRO A 212 12.45 -9.29 -1.08
CA PRO A 212 12.41 -10.09 -2.31
C PRO A 212 13.62 -11.02 -2.43
N GLU A 213 13.56 -12.03 -3.29
CA GLU A 213 14.76 -12.80 -3.67
C GLU A 213 15.79 -11.87 -4.35
N PRO A 214 17.09 -12.05 -4.14
CA PRO A 214 17.75 -13.09 -3.32
C PRO A 214 17.87 -12.72 -1.82
N PHE A 215 17.16 -11.71 -1.35
CA PHE A 215 17.23 -11.22 0.03
C PHE A 215 16.15 -11.81 0.94
N ARG A 216 15.37 -12.76 0.47
CA ARG A 216 14.31 -13.41 1.27
C ARG A 216 14.84 -13.87 2.63
N GLY A 217 14.09 -13.54 3.70
CA GLY A 217 14.46 -13.87 5.07
C GLY A 217 15.46 -12.90 5.71
N LYS A 218 16.05 -11.97 4.95
CA LYS A 218 16.88 -10.88 5.51
C LYS A 218 16.01 -9.69 5.90
N ARG A 219 16.19 -9.20 7.12
CA ARG A 219 15.51 -8.00 7.63
C ARG A 219 16.54 -6.97 8.08
N PRO A 220 16.25 -5.68 7.99
CA PRO A 220 15.07 -5.11 7.34
C PRO A 220 15.10 -5.27 5.81
N ASN A 221 13.91 -5.28 5.19
CA ASN A 221 13.80 -5.00 3.76
C ASN A 221 14.20 -3.53 3.51
N ASP A 222 14.32 -3.12 2.26
CA ASP A 222 14.75 -1.77 1.88
C ASP A 222 13.95 -1.26 0.68
N PRO A 223 13.43 -0.02 0.68
CA PRO A 223 12.69 0.56 -0.45
C PRO A 223 13.38 0.43 -1.81
N ALA A 224 14.73 0.50 -1.88
CA ALA A 224 15.44 0.30 -3.15
C ALA A 224 15.22 -1.10 -3.75
N ARG A 225 14.83 -2.08 -2.95
CA ARG A 225 14.53 -3.44 -3.43
C ARG A 225 13.22 -3.57 -4.20
N VAL A 226 12.39 -2.51 -4.26
CA VAL A 226 11.23 -2.46 -5.16
C VAL A 226 11.63 -2.74 -6.61
N ALA A 227 12.86 -2.39 -7.00
CA ALA A 227 13.42 -2.70 -8.31
C ALA A 227 13.44 -4.20 -8.62
N LEU A 228 13.62 -5.07 -7.61
CA LEU A 228 13.62 -6.52 -7.79
C LEU A 228 12.19 -7.05 -8.01
N THR A 229 11.23 -6.54 -7.26
CA THR A 229 9.80 -6.84 -7.48
C THR A 229 9.37 -6.42 -8.89
N LEU A 230 9.73 -5.19 -9.30
CA LEU A 230 9.40 -4.68 -10.63
C LEU A 230 10.01 -5.53 -11.74
N ARG A 231 11.29 -5.92 -11.64
CA ARG A 231 11.95 -6.77 -12.64
C ARG A 231 11.27 -8.13 -12.76
N CYS A 232 10.91 -8.77 -11.63
CA CYS A 232 10.17 -10.01 -11.64
C CYS A 232 8.78 -9.84 -12.30
N LEU A 233 8.09 -8.73 -12.01
CA LEU A 233 6.80 -8.41 -12.64
C LEU A 233 6.95 -8.19 -14.16
N ALA A 234 7.99 -7.48 -14.59
CA ALA A 234 8.28 -7.24 -16.00
C ALA A 234 8.59 -8.55 -16.75
N GLU A 235 9.44 -9.42 -16.17
CA GLU A 235 9.71 -10.76 -16.70
C GLU A 235 8.43 -11.60 -16.81
N THR A 236 7.61 -11.61 -15.75
CA THR A 236 6.30 -12.31 -15.72
C THR A 236 5.37 -11.86 -16.85
N ARG A 237 5.44 -10.60 -17.24
CA ARG A 237 4.60 -9.99 -18.27
C ARG A 237 5.24 -9.97 -19.66
N GLY A 238 6.51 -10.33 -19.79
CA GLY A 238 7.25 -10.29 -21.05
C GLY A 238 7.46 -8.86 -21.60
N VAL A 239 7.63 -7.87 -20.71
CA VAL A 239 7.85 -6.45 -21.08
C VAL A 239 9.19 -5.94 -20.53
N ALA A 240 9.69 -4.83 -21.08
CA ALA A 240 10.93 -4.22 -20.58
C ALA A 240 10.72 -3.63 -19.17
N PRO A 241 11.66 -3.87 -18.23
CA PRO A 241 11.55 -3.32 -16.87
C PRO A 241 11.46 -1.79 -16.83
N GLU A 242 12.15 -1.10 -17.75
CA GLU A 242 12.14 0.36 -17.86
C GLU A 242 10.76 0.89 -18.23
N GLU A 243 10.09 0.24 -19.19
CA GLU A 243 8.73 0.58 -19.60
C GLU A 243 7.73 0.36 -18.46
N LEU A 244 7.80 -0.79 -17.80
CA LEU A 244 6.90 -1.09 -16.69
C LEU A 244 7.12 -0.16 -15.49
N ALA A 245 8.37 0.27 -15.24
CA ALA A 245 8.69 1.24 -14.21
C ALA A 245 7.99 2.59 -14.46
N GLU A 246 8.00 3.08 -15.70
CA GLU A 246 7.30 4.31 -16.05
C GLU A 246 5.79 4.18 -15.87
N VAL A 247 5.22 3.06 -16.30
CA VAL A 247 3.78 2.77 -16.15
C VAL A 247 3.38 2.71 -14.69
N THR A 248 4.07 1.91 -13.88
CA THR A 248 3.73 1.75 -12.46
C THR A 248 3.94 3.02 -11.65
N ALA A 249 5.01 3.78 -11.93
CA ALA A 249 5.22 5.08 -11.29
C ALA A 249 4.13 6.09 -11.69
N ALA A 250 3.76 6.18 -12.97
CA ALA A 250 2.66 7.04 -13.42
C ALA A 250 1.32 6.65 -12.77
N ASN A 251 1.05 5.35 -12.65
CA ASN A 251 -0.12 4.83 -11.93
C ASN A 251 -0.13 5.26 -10.47
N GLY A 252 1.01 5.14 -9.79
CA GLY A 252 1.16 5.57 -8.39
C GLY A 252 0.89 7.07 -8.24
N PHE A 253 1.53 7.91 -9.06
CA PHE A 253 1.28 9.36 -9.01
C PHE A 253 -0.18 9.70 -9.31
N ARG A 254 -0.84 9.01 -10.25
CA ARG A 254 -2.27 9.20 -10.55
C ARG A 254 -3.16 8.80 -9.38
N LEU A 255 -2.91 7.65 -8.74
CA LEU A 255 -3.72 7.20 -7.60
C LEU A 255 -3.59 8.14 -6.41
N PHE A 256 -2.36 8.50 -6.06
CA PHE A 256 -2.04 9.29 -4.87
C PHE A 256 -2.00 10.81 -5.13
N ALA A 257 -2.44 11.26 -6.31
CA ALA A 257 -2.67 12.67 -6.54
C ALA A 257 -3.80 13.17 -5.63
N ARG A 258 -3.55 14.28 -4.93
CA ARG A 258 -4.62 14.98 -4.19
C ARG A 258 -5.45 15.76 -5.19
N GLU A 259 -6.74 15.55 -5.20
CA GLU A 259 -7.65 16.38 -5.97
C GLU A 259 -7.67 17.76 -5.34
N HIS A 260 -7.26 18.78 -6.08
CA HIS A 260 -7.38 20.15 -5.64
C HIS A 260 -8.86 20.52 -5.63
N THR A 261 -9.35 20.94 -4.49
CA THR A 261 -10.68 21.57 -4.34
C THR A 261 -10.66 22.96 -4.93
#